data_e3554f67f582dc83543b16961fa5d907
#
_entry.id   e3554f67f582dc83543b16961fa5d907
#
_cell.length_a   1.000
_cell.length_b   1.000
_cell.length_c   1.000
_cell.angle_alpha   90.00
_cell.angle_beta   90.00
_cell.angle_gamma   90.00
#
_symmetry.space_group_name_H-M   'P 1'
#
loop_
_entity.id
_entity.type
_entity.pdbx_description
1 polymer ?
#
loop_
_entity_poly.entity_id
_entity_poly.type
_entity_poly.pdbx_seq_one_letter_code
_entity_poly.pdbx_strand_id
1 'polypeptide(L)'
;MARRTQDPLSHASAQALSRPGPDPAGGPTRLTTIGFDADDTLWHNERFFALTQDRFAEILADYAPRADLDARLLEAERRNLHRYGYGIKGFVLSMIETAVEVTEDRVPARIIHDILDAGHEMLAHPIELLPHAREAVEAMAGSRHRLILITKGDLLDQERKLAQSGLGDFFDRVEIVSEKRADTYARIFAEHGDGPERAMMVGNSLKSDIRPALEAGGWAVHVPFELTWALEHADAPEGHPRFRTLPDLGGLAPLVDEIG
;
A
#
# COMPACT_ATOMS: atom_id res chain seq x y z
N MET A 1 19.79 -48.31 -41.48
CA MET A 1 20.11 -48.45 -40.03
C MET A 1 20.12 -47.06 -39.40
N ALA A 2 19.02 -46.65 -38.81
CA ALA A 2 18.89 -45.38 -38.08
C ALA A 2 18.60 -45.68 -36.61
N ARG A 3 19.50 -45.26 -35.77
CA ARG A 3 19.33 -45.38 -34.29
C ARG A 3 18.47 -44.22 -33.81
N ARG A 4 17.34 -44.55 -33.18
CA ARG A 4 16.52 -43.63 -32.38
C ARG A 4 17.24 -43.41 -31.04
N THR A 5 17.54 -42.16 -30.74
CA THR A 5 17.89 -41.67 -29.37
C THR A 5 16.60 -41.36 -28.64
N GLN A 6 16.38 -42.06 -27.55
CA GLN A 6 15.29 -41.80 -26.61
C GLN A 6 15.70 -40.66 -25.67
N ASP A 7 14.83 -39.67 -25.57
CA ASP A 7 14.92 -38.56 -24.58
C ASP A 7 14.21 -39.00 -23.30
N PRO A 8 14.85 -38.88 -22.10
CA PRO A 8 14.21 -39.13 -20.82
C PRO A 8 13.79 -37.80 -20.17
N LEU A 9 12.61 -37.27 -20.53
CA LEU A 9 11.97 -36.26 -19.66
C LEU A 9 11.14 -36.98 -18.62
N SER A 10 11.76 -37.10 -17.47
CA SER A 10 11.18 -37.60 -16.22
C SER A 10 10.09 -36.64 -15.74
N HIS A 11 8.89 -37.19 -15.55
CA HIS A 11 7.76 -36.56 -14.90
C HIS A 11 8.08 -36.26 -13.43
N ALA A 12 8.28 -35.00 -13.10
CA ALA A 12 8.16 -34.54 -11.72
C ALA A 12 6.66 -34.35 -11.40
N SER A 13 6.09 -35.32 -10.69
CA SER A 13 4.74 -35.20 -10.15
C SER A 13 4.71 -34.12 -9.09
N ALA A 14 4.09 -32.97 -9.43
CA ALA A 14 3.70 -31.97 -8.44
C ALA A 14 2.67 -32.62 -7.50
N GLN A 15 3.08 -32.95 -6.29
CA GLN A 15 2.15 -33.28 -5.22
C GLN A 15 1.34 -32.04 -4.88
N ALA A 16 0.09 -32.03 -5.32
CA ALA A 16 -0.91 -31.06 -4.85
C ALA A 16 -1.09 -31.27 -3.34
N LEU A 17 -0.60 -30.31 -2.54
CA LEU A 17 -0.91 -30.22 -1.12
C LEU A 17 -2.43 -30.07 -1.00
N SER A 18 -3.07 -31.10 -0.46
CA SER A 18 -4.51 -31.14 -0.18
C SER A 18 -4.86 -29.98 0.75
N ARG A 19 -5.71 -29.06 0.27
CA ARG A 19 -6.32 -28.01 1.10
C ARG A 19 -7.07 -28.68 2.25
N PRO A 20 -6.86 -28.29 3.52
CA PRO A 20 -7.74 -28.71 4.59
C PRO A 20 -9.14 -28.20 4.31
N GLY A 21 -10.13 -29.08 4.39
CA GLY A 21 -11.54 -28.72 4.26
C GLY A 21 -12.00 -27.80 5.41
N PRO A 22 -13.19 -27.17 5.29
CA PRO A 22 -13.72 -26.30 6.32
C PRO A 22 -13.84 -27.07 7.64
N ASP A 23 -13.35 -26.43 8.70
CA ASP A 23 -13.37 -26.98 10.07
C ASP A 23 -14.84 -27.09 10.54
N PRO A 24 -15.34 -28.26 10.90
CA PRO A 24 -16.76 -28.47 11.23
C PRO A 24 -17.15 -28.03 12.65
N ALA A 25 -16.23 -27.48 13.44
CA ALA A 25 -16.50 -27.03 14.79
C ALA A 25 -16.46 -25.49 14.84
N GLY A 26 -17.56 -24.85 15.23
CA GLY A 26 -17.72 -23.39 15.40
C GLY A 26 -16.85 -22.81 16.55
N GLY A 27 -15.55 -23.05 16.50
CA GLY A 27 -14.54 -22.36 17.28
C GLY A 27 -14.20 -21.00 16.66
N PRO A 28 -13.48 -20.12 17.38
CA PRO A 28 -13.07 -18.83 16.84
C PRO A 28 -12.31 -19.06 15.53
N THR A 29 -12.71 -18.33 14.48
CA THR A 29 -12.16 -18.48 13.13
C THR A 29 -10.68 -18.11 13.17
N ARG A 30 -9.81 -19.11 13.15
CA ARG A 30 -8.35 -18.94 13.26
C ARG A 30 -7.83 -18.14 12.08
N LEU A 31 -7.01 -17.11 12.34
CA LEU A 31 -6.32 -16.37 11.31
C LEU A 31 -5.33 -17.26 10.53
N THR A 32 -5.34 -17.11 9.21
CA THR A 32 -4.44 -17.82 8.30
C THR A 32 -3.71 -16.91 7.34
N THR A 33 -4.17 -15.65 7.20
CA THR A 33 -3.67 -14.69 6.22
C THR A 33 -3.52 -13.32 6.85
N ILE A 34 -2.39 -12.66 6.63
CA ILE A 34 -2.14 -11.28 7.06
C ILE A 34 -1.77 -10.45 5.85
N GLY A 35 -2.60 -9.45 5.55
CA GLY A 35 -2.33 -8.43 4.57
C GLY A 35 -1.63 -7.24 5.22
N PHE A 36 -0.60 -6.73 4.59
CA PHE A 36 0.07 -5.50 4.98
C PHE A 36 -0.12 -4.44 3.91
N ASP A 37 -0.47 -3.23 4.30
CA ASP A 37 -0.23 -2.07 3.49
C ASP A 37 1.27 -1.74 3.47
N ALA A 38 1.70 -0.93 2.53
CA ALA A 38 3.10 -0.60 2.31
C ALA A 38 3.45 0.83 2.77
N ASP A 39 2.94 1.81 2.06
CA ASP A 39 3.27 3.23 2.25
C ASP A 39 2.72 3.75 3.59
N ASP A 40 3.60 4.32 4.43
CA ASP A 40 3.29 4.80 5.78
C ASP A 40 2.77 3.71 6.76
N THR A 41 2.93 2.45 6.36
CA THR A 41 2.75 1.27 7.23
C THR A 41 4.07 0.55 7.43
N LEU A 42 4.79 0.22 6.35
CA LEU A 42 6.09 -0.46 6.39
C LEU A 42 7.27 0.50 6.18
N TRP A 43 7.09 1.55 5.41
CA TRP A 43 8.11 2.57 5.12
C TRP A 43 7.50 3.95 4.95
N HIS A 44 8.31 4.97 5.15
CA HIS A 44 7.91 6.37 4.97
C HIS A 44 7.56 6.68 3.53
N ASN A 45 6.45 7.38 3.31
CA ASN A 45 5.99 7.84 2.01
C ASN A 45 5.45 9.27 2.06
N GLU A 46 4.40 9.56 2.85
CA GLU A 46 3.71 10.85 2.85
C GLU A 46 4.63 12.02 3.23
N ARG A 47 5.64 11.78 4.06
CA ARG A 47 6.63 12.82 4.38
C ARG A 47 7.37 13.34 3.15
N PHE A 48 7.59 12.52 2.13
CA PHE A 48 8.27 12.96 0.89
C PHE A 48 7.34 13.75 -0.01
N PHE A 49 6.05 13.42 -0.03
CA PHE A 49 5.03 14.25 -0.67
C PHE A 49 4.95 15.61 -0.01
N ALA A 50 4.89 15.68 1.32
CA ALA A 50 4.87 16.94 2.06
C ALA A 50 6.10 17.82 1.77
N LEU A 51 7.32 17.26 1.79
CA LEU A 51 8.55 17.98 1.45
C LEU A 51 8.54 18.50 0.00
N THR A 52 8.03 17.70 -0.93
CA THR A 52 7.93 18.13 -2.35
C THR A 52 6.87 19.19 -2.53
N GLN A 53 5.77 19.14 -1.79
CA GLN A 53 4.75 20.19 -1.76
C GLN A 53 5.29 21.50 -1.20
N ASP A 54 6.15 21.45 -0.16
CA ASP A 54 6.85 22.62 0.35
C ASP A 54 7.72 23.25 -0.74
N ARG A 55 8.53 22.46 -1.42
CA ARG A 55 9.36 22.92 -2.54
C ARG A 55 8.53 23.46 -3.69
N PHE A 56 7.42 22.81 -4.04
CA PHE A 56 6.50 23.31 -5.07
C PHE A 56 5.94 24.69 -4.73
N ALA A 57 5.57 24.93 -3.48
CA ALA A 57 5.12 26.22 -3.02
C ALA A 57 6.22 27.30 -3.10
N GLU A 58 7.49 26.93 -2.81
CA GLU A 58 8.63 27.83 -2.98
C GLU A 58 8.88 28.20 -4.45
N ILE A 59 8.81 27.21 -5.36
CA ILE A 59 8.96 27.43 -6.82
C ILE A 59 7.93 28.42 -7.35
N LEU A 60 6.71 28.42 -6.82
CA LEU A 60 5.61 29.25 -7.27
C LEU A 60 5.30 30.46 -6.36
N ALA A 61 6.17 30.76 -5.39
CA ALA A 61 5.92 31.83 -4.40
C ALA A 61 5.68 33.23 -5.01
N ASP A 62 6.25 33.51 -6.19
CA ASP A 62 6.05 34.77 -6.92
C ASP A 62 4.70 34.86 -7.64
N TYR A 63 3.96 33.74 -7.78
CA TYR A 63 2.73 33.65 -8.55
C TYR A 63 1.47 33.59 -7.69
N ALA A 64 1.54 32.90 -6.54
CA ALA A 64 0.39 32.77 -5.65
C ALA A 64 0.82 32.51 -4.19
N PRO A 65 -0.01 32.92 -3.21
CA PRO A 65 0.20 32.57 -1.80
C PRO A 65 0.18 31.05 -1.57
N ARG A 66 0.97 30.57 -0.59
CA ARG A 66 1.08 29.17 -0.22
C ARG A 66 -0.28 28.48 -0.06
N ALA A 67 -1.20 29.08 0.69
CA ALA A 67 -2.51 28.50 0.97
C ALA A 67 -3.35 28.31 -0.31
N ASP A 68 -3.22 29.20 -1.29
CA ASP A 68 -3.90 29.07 -2.59
C ASP A 68 -3.27 27.95 -3.44
N LEU A 69 -1.93 27.83 -3.40
CA LEU A 69 -1.20 26.75 -4.08
C LEU A 69 -1.61 25.38 -3.53
N ASP A 70 -1.62 25.22 -2.20
CA ASP A 70 -2.01 23.98 -1.53
C ASP A 70 -3.46 23.57 -1.86
N ALA A 71 -4.39 24.54 -1.84
CA ALA A 71 -5.80 24.30 -2.17
C ALA A 71 -5.99 23.87 -3.64
N ARG A 72 -5.31 24.55 -4.57
CA ARG A 72 -5.38 24.25 -6.01
C ARG A 72 -4.72 22.92 -6.35
N LEU A 73 -3.58 22.62 -5.72
CA LEU A 73 -2.90 21.34 -5.90
C LEU A 73 -3.79 20.19 -5.44
N LEU A 74 -4.37 20.28 -4.24
CA LEU A 74 -5.30 19.27 -3.73
C LEU A 74 -6.51 19.06 -4.65
N GLU A 75 -7.03 20.14 -5.24
CA GLU A 75 -8.14 20.03 -6.20
C GLU A 75 -7.69 19.41 -7.53
N ALA A 76 -6.48 19.71 -8.00
CA ALA A 76 -5.88 19.08 -9.17
C ALA A 76 -5.67 17.59 -8.93
N GLU A 77 -5.11 17.18 -7.78
CA GLU A 77 -4.95 15.78 -7.38
C GLU A 77 -6.30 15.06 -7.38
N ARG A 78 -7.34 15.66 -6.76
CA ARG A 78 -8.69 15.09 -6.72
C ARG A 78 -9.27 14.86 -8.13
N ARG A 79 -9.11 15.80 -9.05
CA ARG A 79 -9.55 15.66 -10.45
C ARG A 79 -8.76 14.59 -11.19
N ASN A 80 -7.48 14.46 -10.89
CA ASN A 80 -6.54 13.61 -11.63
C ASN A 80 -6.45 12.20 -11.13
N LEU A 81 -6.88 11.94 -9.90
CA LEU A 81 -6.79 10.62 -9.27
C LEU A 81 -7.43 9.51 -10.11
N HIS A 82 -8.58 9.76 -10.72
CA HIS A 82 -9.26 8.80 -11.59
C HIS A 82 -8.64 8.67 -12.99
N ARG A 83 -7.75 9.61 -13.39
CA ARG A 83 -7.09 9.62 -14.71
C ARG A 83 -5.69 9.01 -14.64
N TYR A 84 -4.94 9.40 -13.62
CA TYR A 84 -3.51 9.04 -13.47
C TYR A 84 -3.27 8.04 -12.35
N GLY A 85 -4.26 7.78 -11.51
CA GLY A 85 -4.11 6.92 -10.33
C GLY A 85 -3.30 7.58 -9.21
N TYR A 86 -2.93 6.76 -8.25
CA TYR A 86 -2.09 7.15 -7.11
C TYR A 86 -0.60 7.16 -7.47
N GLY A 87 0.20 7.92 -6.73
CA GLY A 87 1.65 7.90 -6.78
C GLY A 87 2.28 9.13 -7.40
N ILE A 88 3.61 9.14 -7.43
CA ILE A 88 4.45 10.30 -7.75
C ILE A 88 4.14 10.87 -9.14
N LYS A 89 3.88 10.02 -10.15
CA LYS A 89 3.59 10.49 -11.52
C LYS A 89 2.32 11.35 -11.59
N GLY A 90 1.24 10.88 -10.94
CA GLY A 90 -0.02 11.63 -10.86
C GLY A 90 0.14 12.94 -10.09
N PHE A 91 0.93 12.92 -9.01
CA PHE A 91 1.27 14.10 -8.22
C PHE A 91 2.05 15.14 -9.03
N VAL A 92 3.11 14.73 -9.75
CA VAL A 92 3.90 15.63 -10.63
C VAL A 92 3.02 16.25 -11.72
N LEU A 93 2.14 15.48 -12.35
CA LEU A 93 1.20 15.99 -13.34
C LEU A 93 0.23 17.01 -12.73
N SER A 94 -0.23 16.77 -11.50
CA SER A 94 -1.10 17.71 -10.78
C SER A 94 -0.37 19.00 -10.39
N MET A 95 0.91 18.91 -10.01
CA MET A 95 1.76 20.09 -9.79
C MET A 95 1.93 20.91 -11.08
N ILE A 96 2.18 20.25 -12.23
CA ILE A 96 2.29 20.94 -13.52
C ILE A 96 0.97 21.61 -13.90
N GLU A 97 -0.18 20.95 -13.78
CA GLU A 97 -1.49 21.56 -14.00
C GLU A 97 -1.70 22.79 -13.12
N THR A 98 -1.40 22.67 -11.84
CA THR A 98 -1.52 23.81 -10.89
C THR A 98 -0.60 24.96 -11.28
N ALA A 99 0.64 24.67 -11.69
CA ALA A 99 1.57 25.71 -12.15
C ALA A 99 1.07 26.45 -13.41
N VAL A 100 0.48 25.72 -14.36
CA VAL A 100 -0.15 26.33 -15.56
C VAL A 100 -1.34 27.21 -15.15
N GLU A 101 -2.22 26.73 -14.26
CA GLU A 101 -3.39 27.48 -13.79
C GLU A 101 -3.01 28.78 -13.08
N VAL A 102 -2.06 28.73 -12.11
CA VAL A 102 -1.70 29.94 -11.32
C VAL A 102 -0.89 30.97 -12.11
N THR A 103 -0.28 30.56 -13.23
CA THR A 103 0.45 31.44 -14.11
C THR A 103 -0.39 31.93 -15.33
N GLU A 104 -1.69 31.61 -15.35
CA GLU A 104 -2.61 31.95 -16.43
C GLU A 104 -2.08 31.51 -17.82
N ASP A 105 -1.75 30.23 -17.96
CA ASP A 105 -1.18 29.59 -19.16
C ASP A 105 0.20 30.15 -19.61
N ARG A 106 0.92 30.82 -18.70
CA ARG A 106 2.21 31.49 -19.02
C ARG A 106 3.37 30.92 -18.18
N VAL A 107 3.24 29.66 -17.75
CA VAL A 107 4.27 29.03 -16.93
C VAL A 107 5.62 29.00 -17.64
N PRO A 108 6.69 29.55 -17.06
CA PRO A 108 8.04 29.45 -17.63
C PRO A 108 8.51 27.98 -17.67
N ALA A 109 9.18 27.60 -18.77
CA ALA A 109 9.72 26.24 -18.94
C ALA A 109 10.64 25.81 -17.77
N ARG A 110 11.35 26.76 -17.15
CA ARG A 110 12.19 26.51 -15.98
C ARG A 110 11.37 25.94 -14.80
N ILE A 111 10.19 26.50 -14.54
CA ILE A 111 9.29 26.02 -13.46
C ILE A 111 8.87 24.56 -13.72
N ILE A 112 8.57 24.24 -14.98
CA ILE A 112 8.25 22.84 -15.35
C ILE A 112 9.46 21.92 -15.10
N HIS A 113 10.68 22.36 -15.43
CA HIS A 113 11.90 21.60 -15.11
C HIS A 113 12.08 21.41 -13.61
N ASP A 114 11.92 22.45 -12.80
CA ASP A 114 12.07 22.39 -11.36
C ASP A 114 11.04 21.43 -10.72
N ILE A 115 9.81 21.39 -11.25
CA ILE A 115 8.78 20.42 -10.81
C ILE A 115 9.14 18.98 -11.21
N LEU A 116 9.63 18.77 -12.44
CA LEU A 116 10.06 17.43 -12.89
C LEU A 116 11.25 16.94 -12.08
N ASP A 117 12.21 17.81 -11.76
CA ASP A 117 13.37 17.48 -10.93
C ASP A 117 12.93 17.10 -9.51
N ALA A 118 11.96 17.80 -8.93
CA ALA A 118 11.38 17.43 -7.64
C ALA A 118 10.74 16.02 -7.67
N GLY A 119 10.03 15.69 -8.75
CA GLY A 119 9.48 14.35 -8.97
C GLY A 119 10.56 13.28 -9.14
N HIS A 120 11.64 13.57 -9.85
CA HIS A 120 12.78 12.66 -10.00
C HIS A 120 13.48 12.39 -8.66
N GLU A 121 13.65 13.42 -7.81
CA GLU A 121 14.20 13.27 -6.47
C GLU A 121 13.31 12.37 -5.59
N MET A 122 11.99 12.53 -5.65
CA MET A 122 11.07 11.62 -4.95
C MET A 122 11.26 10.17 -5.41
N LEU A 123 11.32 9.93 -6.73
CA LEU A 123 11.54 8.59 -7.28
C LEU A 123 12.92 8.00 -6.90
N ALA A 124 13.93 8.83 -6.70
CA ALA A 124 15.28 8.40 -6.33
C ALA A 124 15.50 8.26 -4.83
N HIS A 125 14.54 8.69 -4.01
CA HIS A 125 14.69 8.65 -2.55
C HIS A 125 14.85 7.21 -2.05
N PRO A 126 15.82 6.94 -1.16
CA PRO A 126 15.97 5.62 -0.54
C PRO A 126 14.77 5.29 0.35
N ILE A 127 14.44 4.01 0.43
CA ILE A 127 13.35 3.54 1.28
C ILE A 127 13.82 3.47 2.73
N GLU A 128 13.09 4.15 3.61
CA GLU A 128 13.31 4.15 5.06
C GLU A 128 12.17 3.39 5.73
N LEU A 129 12.49 2.24 6.35
CA LEU A 129 11.50 1.45 7.07
C LEU A 129 10.99 2.20 8.31
N LEU A 130 9.72 2.02 8.60
CA LEU A 130 9.12 2.47 9.86
C LEU A 130 9.60 1.60 11.03
N PRO A 131 9.54 2.14 12.27
CA PRO A 131 9.91 1.37 13.46
C PRO A 131 9.16 0.04 13.53
N HIS A 132 9.88 -1.03 13.85
CA HIS A 132 9.36 -2.39 13.99
C HIS A 132 8.78 -3.03 12.72
N ALA A 133 8.86 -2.39 11.54
CA ALA A 133 8.30 -2.92 10.31
C ALA A 133 8.97 -4.25 9.90
N ARG A 134 10.30 -4.30 9.93
CA ARG A 134 11.04 -5.53 9.60
C ARG A 134 10.73 -6.65 10.58
N GLU A 135 10.84 -6.37 11.87
CA GLU A 135 10.62 -7.35 12.93
C GLU A 135 9.20 -7.92 12.88
N ALA A 136 8.20 -7.10 12.61
CA ALA A 136 6.80 -7.54 12.50
C ALA A 136 6.59 -8.44 11.28
N VAL A 137 7.12 -8.07 10.11
CA VAL A 137 7.02 -8.87 8.90
C VAL A 137 7.76 -10.20 9.07
N GLU A 138 8.99 -10.20 9.60
CA GLU A 138 9.77 -11.42 9.87
C GLU A 138 9.07 -12.35 10.87
N ALA A 139 8.50 -11.80 11.94
CA ALA A 139 7.76 -12.58 12.93
C ALA A 139 6.52 -13.25 12.30
N MET A 140 5.79 -12.54 11.45
CA MET A 140 4.62 -13.09 10.77
C MET A 140 5.01 -14.11 9.70
N ALA A 141 6.08 -13.88 8.93
CA ALA A 141 6.60 -14.84 7.95
C ALA A 141 7.14 -16.12 8.61
N GLY A 142 7.75 -16.02 9.79
CA GLY A 142 8.20 -17.17 10.59
C GLY A 142 7.06 -17.95 11.23
N SER A 143 5.83 -17.48 11.14
CA SER A 143 4.64 -18.11 11.68
C SER A 143 3.91 -18.98 10.63
N ARG A 144 2.69 -19.40 10.94
CA ARG A 144 1.84 -20.19 10.03
C ARG A 144 1.02 -19.37 9.03
N HIS A 145 1.13 -18.05 9.07
CA HIS A 145 0.28 -17.17 8.27
C HIS A 145 0.87 -16.98 6.88
N ARG A 146 -0.01 -16.82 5.89
CA ARG A 146 0.36 -16.30 4.57
C ARG A 146 0.43 -14.79 4.62
N LEU A 147 1.49 -14.21 4.07
CA LEU A 147 1.67 -12.78 4.02
C LEU A 147 1.39 -12.24 2.62
N ILE A 148 0.55 -11.21 2.57
CA ILE A 148 0.19 -10.53 1.32
C ILE A 148 0.51 -9.04 1.49
N LEU A 149 1.34 -8.48 0.61
CA LEU A 149 1.45 -7.04 0.49
C LEU A 149 0.30 -6.53 -0.37
N ILE A 150 -0.49 -5.58 0.14
CA ILE A 150 -1.64 -5.00 -0.57
C ILE A 150 -1.49 -3.49 -0.56
N THR A 151 -1.08 -2.92 -1.67
CA THR A 151 -0.78 -1.49 -1.79
C THR A 151 -1.46 -0.84 -2.98
N LYS A 152 -1.62 0.49 -2.93
CA LYS A 152 -2.03 1.33 -4.07
C LYS A 152 -0.83 2.07 -4.62
N GLY A 153 -0.87 2.43 -5.89
CA GLY A 153 0.15 3.28 -6.49
C GLY A 153 0.56 2.87 -7.89
N ASP A 154 1.59 3.51 -8.40
CA ASP A 154 2.21 3.15 -9.67
C ASP A 154 2.96 1.81 -9.53
N LEU A 155 2.67 0.89 -10.44
CA LEU A 155 3.23 -0.47 -10.40
C LEU A 155 4.76 -0.45 -10.30
N LEU A 156 5.42 0.27 -11.19
CA LEU A 156 6.89 0.30 -11.24
C LEU A 156 7.49 0.92 -9.96
N ASP A 157 6.84 1.93 -9.40
CA ASP A 157 7.31 2.58 -8.17
C ASP A 157 7.14 1.66 -6.97
N GLN A 158 6.00 0.98 -6.84
CA GLN A 158 5.75 0.05 -5.74
C GLN A 158 6.65 -1.18 -5.80
N GLU A 159 6.89 -1.75 -7.00
CA GLU A 159 7.86 -2.83 -7.18
C GLU A 159 9.29 -2.41 -6.78
N ARG A 160 9.71 -1.20 -7.17
CA ARG A 160 11.00 -0.63 -6.80
C ARG A 160 11.12 -0.44 -5.28
N LYS A 161 10.11 0.17 -4.63
CA LYS A 161 10.08 0.38 -3.19
C LYS A 161 10.19 -0.94 -2.44
N LEU A 162 9.41 -1.94 -2.83
CA LEU A 162 9.46 -3.27 -2.24
C LEU A 162 10.84 -3.92 -2.38
N ALA A 163 11.43 -3.85 -3.57
CA ALA A 163 12.78 -4.39 -3.79
C ALA A 163 13.84 -3.69 -2.92
N GLN A 164 13.77 -2.36 -2.77
CA GLN A 164 14.70 -1.57 -1.96
C GLN A 164 14.48 -1.77 -0.46
N SER A 165 13.26 -2.07 -0.01
CA SER A 165 12.96 -2.31 1.42
C SER A 165 13.64 -3.56 1.96
N GLY A 166 13.97 -4.52 1.09
CA GLY A 166 14.47 -5.84 1.46
C GLY A 166 13.45 -6.70 2.22
N LEU A 167 12.14 -6.39 2.05
CA LEU A 167 11.05 -7.16 2.65
C LEU A 167 10.36 -8.09 1.66
N GLY A 168 10.68 -8.00 0.36
CA GLY A 168 9.96 -8.70 -0.70
C GLY A 168 9.88 -10.22 -0.51
N ASP A 169 10.97 -10.84 -0.06
CA ASP A 169 11.06 -12.31 0.09
C ASP A 169 10.18 -12.86 1.23
N PHE A 170 9.67 -12.00 2.11
CA PHE A 170 8.78 -12.41 3.20
C PHE A 170 7.31 -12.52 2.79
N PHE A 171 6.94 -11.95 1.65
CA PHE A 171 5.56 -11.96 1.18
C PHE A 171 5.31 -13.11 0.20
N ASP A 172 4.27 -13.91 0.47
CA ASP A 172 3.82 -14.98 -0.44
C ASP A 172 3.19 -14.38 -1.71
N ARG A 173 2.62 -13.17 -1.60
CA ARG A 173 1.97 -12.44 -2.70
C ARG A 173 2.12 -10.94 -2.54
N VAL A 174 2.14 -10.26 -3.69
CA VAL A 174 2.13 -8.79 -3.80
C VAL A 174 0.98 -8.39 -4.72
N GLU A 175 0.07 -7.58 -4.21
CA GLU A 175 -1.09 -7.05 -4.92
C GLU A 175 -1.00 -5.52 -4.97
N ILE A 176 -0.67 -4.99 -6.14
CA ILE A 176 -0.67 -3.55 -6.41
C ILE A 176 -1.99 -3.23 -7.10
N VAL A 177 -2.89 -2.53 -6.40
CA VAL A 177 -4.27 -2.32 -6.83
C VAL A 177 -4.55 -0.85 -7.13
N SER A 178 -5.50 -0.59 -8.02
CA SER A 178 -5.95 0.77 -8.32
C SER A 178 -6.75 1.37 -7.17
N GLU A 179 -7.52 0.53 -6.45
CA GLU A 179 -8.35 0.93 -5.31
C GLU A 179 -8.47 -0.19 -4.30
N LYS A 180 -8.47 0.18 -3.03
CA LYS A 180 -8.71 -0.70 -1.89
C LYS A 180 -10.17 -0.58 -1.45
N ARG A 181 -11.01 -1.50 -1.93
CA ARG A 181 -12.45 -1.60 -1.61
C ARG A 181 -12.77 -2.96 -1.02
N ALA A 182 -13.97 -3.11 -0.48
CA ALA A 182 -14.40 -4.37 0.13
C ALA A 182 -14.33 -5.56 -0.85
N ASP A 183 -14.75 -5.36 -2.10
CA ASP A 183 -14.64 -6.37 -3.16
C ASP A 183 -13.20 -6.72 -3.51
N THR A 184 -12.28 -5.75 -3.47
CA THR A 184 -10.84 -5.95 -3.66
C THR A 184 -10.28 -6.88 -2.57
N TYR A 185 -10.57 -6.57 -1.30
CA TYR A 185 -10.12 -7.41 -0.18
C TYR A 185 -10.76 -8.80 -0.19
N ALA A 186 -12.07 -8.88 -0.46
CA ALA A 186 -12.77 -10.17 -0.57
C ALA A 186 -12.13 -11.07 -1.64
N ARG A 187 -11.82 -10.50 -2.81
CA ARG A 187 -11.13 -11.21 -3.90
C ARG A 187 -9.74 -11.67 -3.49
N ILE A 188 -8.89 -10.75 -3.01
CA ILE A 188 -7.49 -11.04 -2.67
C ILE A 188 -7.41 -12.14 -1.59
N PHE A 189 -8.19 -11.99 -0.52
CA PHE A 189 -8.18 -12.97 0.57
C PHE A 189 -8.80 -14.32 0.19
N ALA A 190 -9.72 -14.36 -0.79
CA ALA A 190 -10.24 -15.61 -1.31
C ALA A 190 -9.24 -16.30 -2.28
N GLU A 191 -8.56 -15.53 -3.13
CA GLU A 191 -7.62 -16.07 -4.13
C GLU A 191 -6.30 -16.54 -3.50
N HIS A 192 -5.78 -15.78 -2.53
CA HIS A 192 -4.45 -16.00 -1.96
C HIS A 192 -4.47 -16.47 -0.50
N GLY A 193 -5.63 -16.52 0.12
CA GLY A 193 -5.84 -16.97 1.49
C GLY A 193 -6.95 -18.01 1.63
N ASP A 194 -7.56 -18.04 2.81
CA ASP A 194 -8.69 -18.91 3.13
C ASP A 194 -10.00 -18.10 3.28
N GLY A 195 -10.09 -16.96 2.62
CA GLY A 195 -11.20 -16.03 2.66
C GLY A 195 -11.02 -14.89 3.67
N PRO A 196 -11.82 -13.83 3.53
CA PRO A 196 -11.67 -12.62 4.36
C PRO A 196 -11.92 -12.88 5.85
N GLU A 197 -12.80 -13.80 6.21
CA GLU A 197 -13.14 -14.13 7.61
C GLU A 197 -11.93 -14.66 8.41
N ARG A 198 -10.93 -15.21 7.71
CA ARG A 198 -9.68 -15.75 8.26
C ARG A 198 -8.47 -14.88 7.93
N ALA A 199 -8.72 -13.66 7.50
CA ALA A 199 -7.70 -12.70 7.11
C ALA A 199 -7.73 -11.45 7.99
N MET A 200 -6.57 -10.82 8.10
CA MET A 200 -6.36 -9.55 8.79
C MET A 200 -5.67 -8.58 7.84
N MET A 201 -6.12 -7.34 7.78
CA MET A 201 -5.42 -6.25 7.12
C MET A 201 -4.76 -5.36 8.17
N VAL A 202 -3.49 -5.04 7.97
CA VAL A 202 -2.70 -4.14 8.81
C VAL A 202 -2.32 -2.93 7.97
N GLY A 203 -2.69 -1.73 8.40
CA GLY A 203 -2.41 -0.52 7.61
C GLY A 203 -2.67 0.77 8.36
N ASN A 204 -2.22 1.89 7.79
CA ASN A 204 -2.35 3.23 8.38
C ASN A 204 -3.62 3.97 7.94
N SER A 205 -4.24 3.61 6.81
CA SER A 205 -5.40 4.33 6.28
C SER A 205 -6.72 3.75 6.77
N LEU A 206 -7.46 4.52 7.58
CA LEU A 206 -8.82 4.15 7.97
C LEU A 206 -9.74 3.95 6.77
N LYS A 207 -9.56 4.77 5.72
CA LYS A 207 -10.39 4.75 4.52
C LYS A 207 -10.05 3.57 3.60
N SER A 208 -8.77 3.33 3.36
CA SER A 208 -8.30 2.38 2.35
C SER A 208 -7.96 1.00 2.91
N ASP A 209 -7.49 0.90 4.17
CA ASP A 209 -7.07 -0.38 4.75
C ASP A 209 -8.12 -0.94 5.70
N ILE A 210 -8.65 -0.10 6.57
CA ILE A 210 -9.42 -0.57 7.71
C ILE A 210 -10.88 -0.82 7.35
N ARG A 211 -11.60 0.22 6.92
CA ARG A 211 -13.04 0.10 6.63
C ARG A 211 -13.34 -0.96 5.57
N PRO A 212 -12.65 -0.99 4.42
CA PRO A 212 -12.95 -1.97 3.38
C PRO A 212 -12.60 -3.41 3.78
N ALA A 213 -11.55 -3.63 4.59
CA ALA A 213 -11.22 -4.96 5.10
C ALA A 213 -12.30 -5.49 6.07
N LEU A 214 -12.80 -4.61 6.96
CA LEU A 214 -13.93 -4.95 7.83
C LEU A 214 -15.22 -5.22 7.06
N GLU A 215 -15.53 -4.40 6.05
CA GLU A 215 -16.68 -4.58 5.16
C GLU A 215 -16.60 -5.89 4.36
N ALA A 216 -15.39 -6.34 4.02
CA ALA A 216 -15.17 -7.66 3.41
C ALA A 216 -15.35 -8.82 4.40
N GLY A 217 -15.49 -8.54 5.71
CA GLY A 217 -15.64 -9.54 6.77
C GLY A 217 -14.32 -9.94 7.44
N GLY A 218 -13.22 -9.25 7.13
CA GLY A 218 -11.90 -9.49 7.72
C GLY A 218 -11.69 -8.85 9.08
N TRP A 219 -10.53 -9.09 9.67
CA TRP A 219 -9.97 -8.30 10.75
C TRP A 219 -9.22 -7.09 10.18
N ALA A 220 -9.17 -6.01 10.93
CA ALA A 220 -8.38 -4.84 10.56
C ALA A 220 -7.64 -4.25 11.75
N VAL A 221 -6.36 -3.98 11.55
CA VAL A 221 -5.45 -3.37 12.54
C VAL A 221 -4.98 -2.05 11.99
N HIS A 222 -5.39 -0.99 12.66
CA HIS A 222 -4.96 0.37 12.35
C HIS A 222 -3.66 0.68 13.07
N VAL A 223 -2.63 1.06 12.31
CA VAL A 223 -1.36 1.57 12.81
C VAL A 223 -1.27 3.04 12.37
N PRO A 224 -1.64 4.00 13.23
CA PRO A 224 -1.72 5.41 12.83
C PRO A 224 -0.36 5.95 12.37
N PHE A 225 -0.35 6.75 11.32
CA PHE A 225 0.80 7.51 10.88
C PHE A 225 0.54 9.02 11.09
N GLU A 226 1.59 9.78 11.44
CA GLU A 226 1.47 11.20 11.79
C GLU A 226 0.89 12.07 10.67
N LEU A 227 1.31 11.75 9.43
CA LEU A 227 0.87 12.46 8.23
C LEU A 227 -0.17 11.61 7.51
N THR A 228 -1.35 12.18 7.28
CA THR A 228 -2.39 11.51 6.49
C THR A 228 -2.83 12.44 5.37
N TRP A 229 -2.72 11.95 4.14
CA TRP A 229 -3.20 12.70 2.98
C TRP A 229 -4.69 13.05 3.13
N ALA A 230 -5.06 14.30 2.80
CA ALA A 230 -6.42 14.81 3.02
C ALA A 230 -7.52 13.93 2.38
N LEU A 231 -7.21 13.22 1.30
CA LEU A 231 -8.14 12.32 0.61
C LEU A 231 -8.25 10.92 1.25
N GLU A 232 -7.42 10.58 2.23
CA GLU A 232 -7.42 9.31 2.97
C GLU A 232 -8.07 9.41 4.37
N HIS A 233 -8.55 10.58 4.77
CA HIS A 233 -9.25 10.75 6.04
C HIS A 233 -10.58 10.01 6.08
N ALA A 234 -10.83 9.30 7.18
CA ALA A 234 -12.10 8.66 7.53
C ALA A 234 -12.21 8.52 9.05
N ASP A 235 -13.44 8.32 9.55
CA ASP A 235 -13.67 8.04 10.96
C ASP A 235 -13.30 6.60 11.31
N ALA A 236 -12.72 6.41 12.50
CA ALA A 236 -12.42 5.08 13.02
C ALA A 236 -13.73 4.30 13.27
N PRO A 237 -13.78 3.01 12.93
CA PRO A 237 -14.94 2.16 13.17
C PRO A 237 -14.97 1.68 14.64
N GLU A 238 -15.05 2.62 15.58
CA GLU A 238 -15.03 2.33 17.00
C GLU A 238 -16.12 1.33 17.40
N GLY A 239 -15.77 0.40 18.28
CA GLY A 239 -16.69 -0.64 18.73
C GLY A 239 -16.89 -1.82 17.74
N HIS A 240 -16.28 -1.81 16.56
CA HIS A 240 -16.34 -2.96 15.67
C HIS A 240 -15.55 -4.15 16.27
N PRO A 241 -16.12 -5.36 16.38
CA PRO A 241 -15.52 -6.48 17.12
C PRO A 241 -14.18 -6.96 16.50
N ARG A 242 -13.97 -6.78 15.20
CA ARG A 242 -12.77 -7.17 14.47
C ARG A 242 -11.83 -6.00 14.18
N PHE A 243 -12.02 -4.86 14.80
CA PHE A 243 -11.13 -3.69 14.69
C PHE A 243 -10.19 -3.61 15.88
N ARG A 244 -8.92 -3.34 15.60
CA ARG A 244 -7.90 -3.05 16.63
C ARG A 244 -7.06 -1.85 16.18
N THR A 245 -6.44 -1.19 17.14
CA THR A 245 -5.46 -0.13 16.91
C THR A 245 -4.19 -0.46 17.68
N LEU A 246 -3.05 -0.32 17.02
CA LEU A 246 -1.72 -0.45 17.62
C LEU A 246 -0.98 0.87 17.46
N PRO A 247 -0.17 1.29 18.44
CA PRO A 247 0.63 2.51 18.30
C PRO A 247 1.72 2.38 17.22
N ASP A 248 2.22 1.15 17.01
CA ASP A 248 3.21 0.76 16.01
C ASP A 248 3.13 -0.75 15.73
N LEU A 249 3.95 -1.22 14.79
CA LEU A 249 3.97 -2.63 14.38
C LEU A 249 4.57 -3.60 15.42
N GLY A 250 5.26 -3.09 16.46
CA GLY A 250 5.84 -3.91 17.52
C GLY A 250 4.81 -4.69 18.34
N GLY A 251 3.56 -4.21 18.37
CA GLY A 251 2.44 -4.87 19.03
C GLY A 251 1.73 -5.94 18.19
N LEU A 252 2.11 -6.15 16.91
CA LEU A 252 1.35 -6.99 16.00
C LEU A 252 1.40 -8.49 16.36
N ALA A 253 2.58 -9.03 16.64
CA ALA A 253 2.71 -10.45 16.93
C ALA A 253 1.93 -10.89 18.18
N PRO A 254 2.01 -10.19 19.34
CA PRO A 254 1.16 -10.50 20.49
C PRO A 254 -0.34 -10.41 20.18
N LEU A 255 -0.76 -9.42 19.38
CA LEU A 255 -2.16 -9.26 19.01
C LEU A 255 -2.67 -10.41 18.13
N VAL A 256 -1.87 -10.86 17.18
CA VAL A 256 -2.22 -12.01 16.31
C VAL A 256 -2.34 -13.29 17.14
N ASP A 257 -1.46 -13.49 18.11
CA ASP A 257 -1.53 -14.64 19.02
C ASP A 257 -2.76 -14.60 19.94
N GLU A 258 -3.22 -13.42 20.35
CA GLU A 258 -4.45 -13.23 21.13
C GLU A 258 -5.72 -13.56 20.33
N ILE A 259 -5.73 -13.17 19.05
CA ILE A 259 -6.91 -13.37 18.18
C ILE A 259 -7.03 -14.83 17.72
N GLY A 260 -5.92 -15.56 17.59
CA GLY A 260 -5.96 -16.98 17.25
C GLY A 260 -5.10 -17.45 16.14
#